data_c63168fde60850e38f843a3ede0d2c52
#
_entry.id   c63168fde60850e38f843a3ede0d2c52
#
_cell.length_a   1.000
_cell.length_b   1.000
_cell.length_c   1.000
_cell.angle_alpha   90.00
_cell.angle_beta   90.00
_cell.angle_gamma   90.00
#
_symmetry.space_group_name_H-M   'P 1'
#
loop_
_entity.id
_entity.type
_entity.pdbx_description
1 polymer ?
#
loop_
_entity_poly.entity_id
_entity_poly.type
_entity_poly.pdbx_seq_one_letter_code
_entity_poly.pdbx_strand_id
1 'polypeptide(L)'
;MGSTLIPIHKISQVGLLKDEKSNINGAGPELHGTGHMGVSSLDRVIMSLESGIESEISYALSTLSYYSCNEPKLLLIPTYPIIGNELISHLMKPYLLITENPENIKSLDKKMLSNSVESLLSLRNAVQDLVNQQWLCQIASFRKNALIALKFFNDWFYTGAYSKKYLLMEHDDVFKESFHHLLDILDALTCFYVENRLNDPLFAQFLIVFENTTDKHVLNTVVKCLHHHMFLGDANALSPRDPMDAKDNCIDAVKPEHLKVIVRLLFLNDDDLTQSALGFIKQYLFSEAVHPEHRSSVKKSQAHRMQKLISASSQKRVLHVLLKQLPKLIVAKLPLVDPIETEHAVPFQLALRSTNGVPAVALRLPPKIYDIIITFPEPLRATTWLRCCYESASISSTYTPSETNDAVPGEVTQISLWKAYENQFEAIWKDRLNPNWPNLLPAVDFIKNVSNAFPNSEAMVVSAPTVDSTQPPKKKFIIRGIQPRQFPVNIDVANFEALQRRAKTTSEGSALATSVGDMDNIAFEEALKKFTDLILYASDGLPGPEDTEAPWYSPINILSRDILGKLVTDLLDNDNDGVYKNFFRLYNQGWLPDLVFYNPGLVDRSYIDGKWLQYFL
;
A
#
# COMPACT_ATOMS: atom_id res chain seq x y z
N MET A 1 22.44 -36.26 38.31
CA MET A 1 23.24 -35.06 37.96
C MET A 1 22.61 -34.48 36.73
N GLY A 2 21.94 -33.38 36.84
CA GLY A 2 21.32 -32.74 35.69
C GLY A 2 22.39 -32.20 34.74
N SER A 3 22.40 -32.67 33.52
CA SER A 3 23.20 -32.09 32.43
C SER A 3 22.66 -30.69 32.21
N THR A 4 23.37 -29.66 32.66
CA THR A 4 23.09 -28.27 32.25
C THR A 4 23.42 -28.18 30.78
N LEU A 5 22.37 -28.23 29.95
CA LEU A 5 22.49 -27.91 28.54
C LEU A 5 22.96 -26.46 28.44
N ILE A 6 24.19 -26.25 27.99
CA ILE A 6 24.70 -24.91 27.72
C ILE A 6 23.96 -24.41 26.50
N PRO A 7 23.21 -23.31 26.60
CA PRO A 7 22.51 -22.74 25.45
C PRO A 7 23.50 -22.46 24.33
N ILE A 8 23.18 -22.83 23.09
CA ILE A 8 24.04 -22.70 21.92
C ILE A 8 24.51 -21.25 21.69
N HIS A 9 23.70 -20.25 22.05
CA HIS A 9 24.11 -18.85 21.97
C HIS A 9 25.29 -18.51 22.91
N LYS A 10 25.48 -19.25 24.00
CA LYS A 10 26.67 -19.10 24.86
C LYS A 10 27.89 -19.73 24.22
N ILE A 11 27.72 -20.78 23.42
CA ILE A 11 28.81 -21.41 22.65
C ILE A 11 29.27 -20.49 21.53
N SER A 12 28.34 -19.82 20.82
CA SER A 12 28.68 -18.83 19.80
C SER A 12 29.35 -17.57 20.36
N GLN A 13 29.00 -17.17 21.59
CA GLN A 13 29.64 -16.04 22.29
C GLN A 13 31.07 -16.37 22.75
N VAL A 14 31.40 -17.65 22.90
CA VAL A 14 32.77 -18.09 23.25
C VAL A 14 33.69 -18.15 22.03
N GLY A 15 33.20 -17.78 20.84
CA GLY A 15 34.06 -17.63 19.65
C GLY A 15 34.36 -18.91 18.88
N LEU A 16 33.76 -20.04 19.26
CA LEU A 16 33.94 -21.31 18.54
C LEU A 16 33.37 -21.28 17.12
N LEU A 17 32.49 -20.30 16.84
CA LEU A 17 31.84 -20.15 15.54
C LEU A 17 32.16 -18.81 14.84
N LYS A 18 32.82 -17.89 15.52
CA LYS A 18 32.93 -16.49 15.01
C LYS A 18 34.26 -16.10 14.40
N ASP A 19 35.36 -16.62 14.87
CA ASP A 19 36.66 -16.22 14.35
C ASP A 19 37.74 -17.24 14.68
N GLU A 20 38.45 -17.72 13.70
CA GLU A 20 39.67 -18.51 13.86
C GLU A 20 40.75 -17.79 14.66
N LYS A 21 40.56 -16.50 14.97
CA LYS A 21 41.49 -15.64 15.73
C LYS A 21 40.99 -15.25 17.11
N SER A 22 39.78 -15.64 17.53
CA SER A 22 39.31 -15.31 18.86
C SER A 22 40.00 -16.19 19.89
N ASN A 23 40.68 -15.53 20.79
CA ASN A 23 41.51 -16.08 21.85
C ASN A 23 40.90 -17.32 22.51
N ILE A 24 41.41 -18.46 22.19
CA ILE A 24 41.21 -19.74 22.85
C ILE A 24 41.54 -19.65 24.36
N ASN A 25 42.30 -18.64 24.76
CA ASN A 25 42.76 -18.38 26.12
C ASN A 25 41.68 -17.96 27.12
N GLY A 26 40.43 -17.71 26.66
CA GLY A 26 39.30 -17.34 27.52
C GLY A 26 38.28 -18.45 27.76
N ALA A 27 38.47 -19.63 27.18
CA ALA A 27 37.56 -20.75 27.37
C ALA A 27 37.82 -21.41 28.74
N GLY A 28 36.81 -21.38 29.62
CA GLY A 28 36.90 -22.01 30.93
C GLY A 28 37.11 -23.51 30.86
N PRO A 29 37.45 -24.14 31.97
CA PRO A 29 37.78 -25.58 32.05
C PRO A 29 36.65 -26.53 31.70
N GLU A 30 35.45 -26.01 31.43
CA GLU A 30 34.27 -26.78 31.05
C GLU A 30 34.19 -27.15 29.57
N LEU A 31 35.02 -26.52 28.72
CA LEU A 31 35.07 -26.79 27.27
C LEU A 31 36.13 -27.87 26.97
N HIS A 32 35.71 -29.10 26.98
CA HIS A 32 36.56 -30.21 26.56
C HIS A 32 37.02 -30.02 25.09
N GLY A 33 38.30 -30.18 24.85
CA GLY A 33 38.89 -29.99 23.52
C GLY A 33 39.34 -28.58 23.21
N THR A 34 39.28 -27.63 24.15
CA THR A 34 39.77 -26.27 24.00
C THR A 34 41.26 -26.28 23.62
N GLY A 35 41.62 -25.60 22.54
CA GLY A 35 42.99 -25.60 22.02
C GLY A 35 43.24 -26.59 20.88
N HIS A 36 42.27 -27.44 20.54
CA HIS A 36 42.28 -28.26 19.36
C HIS A 36 41.28 -27.77 18.33
N MET A 37 41.64 -27.78 17.06
CA MET A 37 40.69 -27.56 15.97
C MET A 37 39.78 -28.80 15.92
N GLY A 38 38.72 -28.77 16.68
CA GLY A 38 37.69 -29.84 16.66
C GLY A 38 36.68 -29.60 15.55
N VAL A 39 35.74 -30.50 15.46
CA VAL A 39 34.60 -30.44 14.53
C VAL A 39 33.74 -29.23 14.88
N SER A 40 33.40 -28.42 13.90
CA SER A 40 32.47 -27.29 14.10
C SER A 40 31.07 -27.79 14.51
N SER A 41 30.26 -26.92 15.11
CA SER A 41 28.91 -27.30 15.51
C SER A 41 28.05 -27.74 14.31
N LEU A 42 28.23 -27.09 13.17
CA LEU A 42 27.52 -27.47 11.93
C LEU A 42 28.04 -28.78 11.35
N ASP A 43 29.38 -28.99 11.37
CA ASP A 43 29.92 -30.30 10.95
C ASP A 43 29.42 -31.44 11.86
N ARG A 44 29.32 -31.20 13.16
CA ARG A 44 28.74 -32.17 14.12
C ARG A 44 27.27 -32.47 13.76
N VAL A 45 26.48 -31.46 13.39
CA VAL A 45 25.10 -31.65 12.95
C VAL A 45 25.05 -32.46 11.66
N ILE A 46 25.89 -32.15 10.67
CA ILE A 46 25.97 -32.91 9.41
C ILE A 46 26.32 -34.37 9.68
N MET A 47 27.36 -34.62 10.46
CA MET A 47 27.73 -35.98 10.83
C MET A 47 26.61 -36.75 11.53
N SER A 48 25.84 -36.05 12.39
CA SER A 48 24.69 -36.66 13.08
C SER A 48 23.55 -36.96 12.11
N LEU A 49 23.27 -36.12 11.13
CA LEU A 49 22.26 -36.34 10.10
C LEU A 49 22.64 -37.56 9.21
N GLU A 50 23.91 -37.65 8.82
CA GLU A 50 24.40 -38.70 7.94
C GLU A 50 24.68 -40.03 8.67
N SER A 51 24.65 -40.03 10.00
CA SER A 51 24.99 -41.21 10.81
C SER A 51 24.06 -42.41 10.63
N GLY A 52 22.83 -42.17 10.18
CA GLY A 52 21.77 -43.18 10.14
C GLY A 52 21.27 -43.61 11.54
N ILE A 53 21.80 -43.01 12.62
CA ILE A 53 21.40 -43.31 14.00
C ILE A 53 20.24 -42.36 14.37
N GLU A 54 19.10 -42.94 14.65
CA GLU A 54 17.86 -42.17 14.87
C GLU A 54 17.95 -41.15 16.01
N SER A 55 18.67 -41.47 17.11
CA SER A 55 18.89 -40.53 18.20
C SER A 55 19.77 -39.35 17.80
N GLU A 56 20.77 -39.60 16.98
CA GLU A 56 21.68 -38.56 16.45
C GLU A 56 20.94 -37.67 15.46
N ILE A 57 20.12 -38.22 14.58
CA ILE A 57 19.27 -37.49 13.64
C ILE A 57 18.30 -36.57 14.40
N SER A 58 17.60 -37.10 15.43
CA SER A 58 16.69 -36.27 16.23
C SER A 58 17.42 -35.15 16.96
N TYR A 59 18.63 -35.41 17.50
CA TYR A 59 19.48 -34.38 18.09
C TYR A 59 19.85 -33.29 17.06
N ALA A 60 20.26 -33.70 15.87
CA ALA A 60 20.64 -32.79 14.82
C ALA A 60 19.47 -31.89 14.37
N LEU A 61 18.28 -32.47 14.16
CA LEU A 61 17.08 -31.71 13.75
C LEU A 61 16.63 -30.72 14.84
N SER A 62 16.61 -31.14 16.12
CA SER A 62 16.31 -30.21 17.21
C SER A 62 17.38 -29.10 17.34
N THR A 63 18.63 -29.40 17.06
CA THR A 63 19.71 -28.43 17.05
C THR A 63 19.53 -27.42 15.91
N LEU A 64 19.17 -27.87 14.72
CA LEU A 64 18.87 -26.99 13.57
C LEU A 64 17.66 -26.13 13.81
N SER A 65 16.60 -26.70 14.39
CA SER A 65 15.41 -25.93 14.80
C SER A 65 15.79 -24.82 15.78
N TYR A 66 16.63 -25.12 16.76
CA TYR A 66 17.14 -24.11 17.69
C TYR A 66 17.97 -23.03 17.00
N TYR A 67 18.90 -23.41 16.08
CA TYR A 67 19.68 -22.42 15.31
C TYR A 67 18.79 -21.56 14.44
N SER A 68 17.79 -22.15 13.79
CA SER A 68 16.87 -21.42 12.91
C SER A 68 16.11 -20.30 13.64
N CYS A 69 15.81 -20.52 14.93
CA CYS A 69 15.11 -19.53 15.76
C CYS A 69 16.04 -18.45 16.34
N ASN A 70 17.25 -18.85 16.79
CA ASN A 70 18.10 -17.97 17.59
C ASN A 70 19.25 -17.35 16.79
N GLU A 71 19.78 -18.06 15.80
CA GLU A 71 20.89 -17.63 14.96
C GLU A 71 20.63 -17.93 13.46
N PRO A 72 19.57 -17.37 12.87
CA PRO A 72 19.14 -17.74 11.51
C PRO A 72 20.22 -17.49 10.45
N LYS A 73 21.15 -16.57 10.69
CA LYS A 73 22.27 -16.28 9.77
C LYS A 73 23.26 -17.43 9.63
N LEU A 74 23.27 -18.39 10.55
CA LEU A 74 24.09 -19.59 10.43
C LEU A 74 23.50 -20.60 9.43
N LEU A 75 22.18 -20.53 9.19
CA LEU A 75 21.46 -21.46 8.33
C LEU A 75 21.40 -20.96 6.88
N LEU A 76 22.56 -20.76 6.25
CA LEU A 76 22.68 -20.53 4.81
C LEU A 76 22.74 -21.87 4.09
N ILE A 77 21.57 -22.41 3.72
CA ILE A 77 21.43 -23.75 3.13
C ILE A 77 22.31 -23.96 1.90
N PRO A 78 22.47 -23.00 0.96
CA PRO A 78 23.37 -23.18 -0.18
C PRO A 78 24.83 -23.47 0.20
N THR A 79 25.28 -23.01 1.37
CA THR A 79 26.64 -23.31 1.89
C THR A 79 26.74 -24.74 2.39
N TYR A 80 25.62 -25.28 2.91
CA TYR A 80 25.53 -26.65 3.45
C TYR A 80 24.35 -27.42 2.83
N PRO A 81 24.40 -27.77 1.52
CA PRO A 81 23.28 -28.38 0.80
C PRO A 81 22.80 -29.70 1.42
N ILE A 82 23.69 -30.42 2.11
CA ILE A 82 23.38 -31.66 2.82
C ILE A 82 22.31 -31.41 3.87
N ILE A 83 22.45 -30.34 4.67
CA ILE A 83 21.46 -29.96 5.68
C ILE A 83 20.09 -29.75 5.03
N GLY A 84 20.03 -29.00 3.93
CA GLY A 84 18.77 -28.72 3.23
C GLY A 84 18.10 -29.99 2.68
N ASN A 85 18.89 -30.88 2.08
CA ASN A 85 18.38 -32.14 1.54
C ASN A 85 17.85 -33.06 2.64
N GLU A 86 18.56 -33.16 3.77
CA GLU A 86 18.12 -33.96 4.91
C GLU A 86 16.86 -33.37 5.57
N LEU A 87 16.78 -32.06 5.71
CA LEU A 87 15.56 -31.39 6.19
C LEU A 87 14.36 -31.74 5.29
N ILE A 88 14.51 -31.67 3.96
CA ILE A 88 13.45 -32.04 3.00
C ILE A 88 13.09 -33.52 3.13
N SER A 89 14.07 -34.40 3.29
CA SER A 89 13.86 -35.84 3.43
C SER A 89 13.04 -36.16 4.68
N HIS A 90 13.45 -35.64 5.84
CA HIS A 90 12.77 -35.89 7.11
C HIS A 90 11.38 -35.24 7.18
N LEU A 91 11.22 -34.03 6.66
CA LEU A 91 9.94 -33.37 6.49
C LEU A 91 8.93 -34.25 5.75
N MET A 92 9.35 -34.86 4.63
CA MET A 92 8.43 -35.55 3.71
C MET A 92 8.12 -36.99 4.10
N LYS A 93 8.96 -37.62 4.90
CA LYS A 93 8.88 -39.03 5.23
C LYS A 93 7.50 -39.52 5.69
N PRO A 94 6.80 -38.85 6.64
CA PRO A 94 5.47 -39.33 7.08
C PRO A 94 4.42 -39.20 5.96
N TYR A 95 4.45 -38.14 5.17
CA TYR A 95 3.44 -37.87 4.12
C TYR A 95 3.60 -38.82 2.93
N LEU A 96 4.82 -39.17 2.57
CA LEU A 96 5.09 -40.18 1.52
C LEU A 96 4.58 -41.54 1.94
N LEU A 97 4.85 -41.97 3.19
CA LEU A 97 4.36 -43.23 3.73
C LEU A 97 2.83 -43.34 3.74
N ILE A 98 2.16 -42.24 4.10
CA ILE A 98 0.68 -42.19 4.09
C ILE A 98 0.16 -42.23 2.64
N THR A 99 0.83 -41.56 1.71
CA THR A 99 0.42 -41.54 0.29
C THR A 99 0.56 -42.92 -0.33
N GLU A 100 1.58 -43.69 0.04
CA GLU A 100 1.76 -45.11 -0.40
C GLU A 100 0.63 -46.01 0.12
N ASN A 101 0.30 -45.90 1.40
CA ASN A 101 -0.81 -46.63 2.01
C ASN A 101 -1.44 -45.79 3.15
N PRO A 102 -2.72 -45.35 3.02
CA PRO A 102 -3.43 -44.61 4.05
C PRO A 102 -3.51 -45.30 5.42
N GLU A 103 -3.43 -46.61 5.49
CA GLU A 103 -3.44 -47.35 6.78
C GLU A 103 -2.15 -47.11 7.59
N ASN A 104 -1.07 -46.67 6.97
CA ASN A 104 0.19 -46.34 7.65
C ASN A 104 0.02 -45.20 8.68
N ILE A 105 -1.07 -44.41 8.61
CA ILE A 105 -1.39 -43.41 9.63
C ILE A 105 -1.43 -44.03 11.04
N LYS A 106 -1.94 -45.27 11.19
CA LYS A 106 -2.06 -45.94 12.48
C LYS A 106 -0.71 -46.39 13.07
N SER A 107 0.29 -46.54 12.22
CA SER A 107 1.62 -46.99 12.59
C SER A 107 2.68 -45.89 12.55
N LEU A 108 2.28 -44.64 12.43
CA LEU A 108 3.22 -43.51 12.45
C LEU A 108 3.92 -43.44 13.81
N ASP A 109 5.24 -43.44 13.77
CA ASP A 109 6.04 -43.22 14.96
C ASP A 109 6.02 -41.76 15.39
N LYS A 110 5.79 -41.52 16.69
CA LYS A 110 5.80 -40.16 17.28
C LYS A 110 7.12 -39.42 17.03
N LYS A 111 8.22 -40.17 17.00
CA LYS A 111 9.55 -39.61 16.75
C LYS A 111 9.72 -39.17 15.30
N MET A 112 9.19 -39.94 14.35
CA MET A 112 9.16 -39.54 12.93
C MET A 112 8.36 -38.28 12.73
N LEU A 113 7.21 -38.14 13.37
CA LEU A 113 6.38 -36.92 13.32
C LEU A 113 7.09 -35.73 13.96
N SER A 114 7.73 -35.92 15.12
CA SER A 114 8.52 -34.88 15.76
C SER A 114 9.66 -34.39 14.86
N ASN A 115 10.40 -35.34 14.26
CA ASN A 115 11.49 -35.03 13.32
C ASN A 115 10.97 -34.25 12.08
N SER A 116 9.76 -34.57 11.60
CA SER A 116 9.14 -33.87 10.49
C SER A 116 8.77 -32.42 10.86
N VAL A 117 8.20 -32.18 12.07
CA VAL A 117 7.88 -30.85 12.56
C VAL A 117 9.15 -30.01 12.75
N GLU A 118 10.19 -30.55 13.38
CA GLU A 118 11.49 -29.87 13.57
C GLU A 118 12.11 -29.47 12.22
N SER A 119 11.99 -30.35 11.22
CA SER A 119 12.46 -30.05 9.86
C SER A 119 11.65 -28.96 9.19
N LEU A 120 10.32 -28.99 9.35
CA LEU A 120 9.42 -27.93 8.86
C LEU A 120 9.72 -26.58 9.49
N LEU A 121 9.86 -26.55 10.82
CA LEU A 121 10.18 -25.33 11.56
C LEU A 121 11.53 -24.75 11.12
N SER A 122 12.55 -25.62 10.98
CA SER A 122 13.87 -25.20 10.52
C SER A 122 13.82 -24.59 9.11
N LEU A 123 13.12 -25.23 8.18
CA LEU A 123 12.94 -24.71 6.81
C LEU A 123 12.10 -23.42 6.78
N ARG A 124 11.01 -23.38 7.56
CA ARG A 124 10.16 -22.18 7.68
C ARG A 124 10.96 -20.94 8.10
N ASN A 125 11.84 -21.11 9.08
CA ASN A 125 12.67 -20.03 9.56
C ASN A 125 13.81 -19.71 8.57
N ALA A 126 14.40 -20.73 7.95
CA ALA A 126 15.46 -20.56 6.95
C ALA A 126 14.98 -19.81 5.70
N VAL A 127 13.74 -20.04 5.23
CA VAL A 127 13.18 -19.36 4.05
C VAL A 127 12.79 -17.90 4.30
N GLN A 128 13.03 -17.34 5.49
CA GLN A 128 12.98 -15.91 5.67
C GLN A 128 14.15 -15.18 4.97
N ASP A 129 15.21 -15.92 4.65
CA ASP A 129 16.33 -15.40 3.85
C ASP A 129 16.13 -15.73 2.36
N LEU A 130 16.29 -14.68 1.51
CA LEU A 130 16.09 -14.78 0.07
C LEU A 130 17.02 -15.80 -0.61
N VAL A 131 18.24 -15.97 -0.11
CA VAL A 131 19.22 -16.93 -0.66
C VAL A 131 18.74 -18.36 -0.45
N ASN A 132 18.15 -18.64 0.71
CA ASN A 132 17.56 -19.95 1.02
C ASN A 132 16.28 -20.18 0.19
N GLN A 133 15.45 -19.16 -0.03
CA GLN A 133 14.28 -19.25 -0.91
C GLN A 133 14.71 -19.63 -2.33
N GLN A 134 15.70 -18.93 -2.90
CA GLN A 134 16.21 -19.19 -4.24
C GLN A 134 16.80 -20.60 -4.36
N TRP A 135 17.48 -21.08 -3.35
CA TRP A 135 18.00 -22.46 -3.34
C TRP A 135 16.85 -23.47 -3.31
N LEU A 136 15.90 -23.31 -2.41
CA LEU A 136 14.81 -24.27 -2.21
C LEU A 136 13.87 -24.34 -3.43
N CYS A 137 13.61 -23.21 -4.08
CA CYS A 137 12.76 -23.16 -5.27
C CYS A 137 13.39 -23.86 -6.51
N GLN A 138 14.72 -24.01 -6.56
CA GLN A 138 15.42 -24.72 -7.63
C GLN A 138 15.31 -26.25 -7.48
N ILE A 139 14.93 -26.76 -6.29
CA ILE A 139 14.75 -28.16 -6.04
C ILE A 139 13.39 -28.64 -6.57
N ALA A 140 13.36 -29.15 -7.78
CA ALA A 140 12.11 -29.58 -8.45
C ALA A 140 11.32 -30.61 -7.63
N SER A 141 12.01 -31.49 -6.88
CA SER A 141 11.39 -32.47 -5.99
C SER A 141 10.63 -31.80 -4.83
N PHE A 142 11.11 -30.65 -4.31
CA PHE A 142 10.47 -29.98 -3.20
C PHE A 142 9.07 -29.49 -3.55
N ARG A 143 8.88 -28.81 -4.71
CA ARG A 143 7.56 -28.36 -5.17
C ARG A 143 6.58 -29.52 -5.29
N LYS A 144 7.02 -30.66 -5.86
CA LYS A 144 6.19 -31.85 -5.99
C LYS A 144 5.83 -32.43 -4.61
N ASN A 145 6.81 -32.51 -3.71
CA ASN A 145 6.63 -33.00 -2.37
C ASN A 145 5.70 -32.13 -1.53
N ALA A 146 5.89 -30.79 -1.60
CA ALA A 146 5.01 -29.82 -0.93
C ALA A 146 3.56 -29.96 -1.41
N LEU A 147 3.34 -30.21 -2.70
CA LEU A 147 2.00 -30.49 -3.23
C LEU A 147 1.39 -31.76 -2.64
N ILE A 148 2.18 -32.84 -2.47
CA ILE A 148 1.73 -34.10 -1.85
C ILE A 148 1.31 -33.82 -0.40
N ALA A 149 2.14 -33.12 0.38
CA ALA A 149 1.84 -32.81 1.77
C ALA A 149 0.61 -31.88 1.88
N LEU A 150 0.51 -30.85 1.03
CA LEU A 150 -0.63 -29.93 1.01
C LEU A 150 -1.94 -30.66 0.67
N LYS A 151 -1.91 -31.59 -0.29
CA LYS A 151 -3.05 -32.43 -0.62
C LYS A 151 -3.45 -33.32 0.55
N PHE A 152 -2.48 -33.94 1.24
CA PHE A 152 -2.75 -34.72 2.45
C PHE A 152 -3.46 -33.88 3.51
N PHE A 153 -2.98 -32.64 3.81
CA PHE A 153 -3.61 -31.76 4.79
C PHE A 153 -5.02 -31.34 4.37
N ASN A 154 -5.25 -31.08 3.09
CA ASN A 154 -6.59 -30.80 2.58
C ASN A 154 -7.53 -31.99 2.77
N ASP A 155 -7.07 -33.18 2.50
CA ASP A 155 -7.82 -34.42 2.69
C ASP A 155 -8.05 -34.72 4.17
N TRP A 156 -7.14 -34.33 5.04
CA TRP A 156 -7.28 -34.47 6.49
C TRP A 156 -8.28 -33.47 7.09
N PHE A 157 -8.10 -32.19 6.84
CA PHE A 157 -8.84 -31.14 7.53
C PHE A 157 -10.15 -30.75 6.83
N TYR A 158 -10.23 -30.83 5.50
CA TYR A 158 -11.34 -30.18 4.76
C TYR A 158 -12.21 -31.14 3.96
N THR A 159 -11.64 -32.08 3.21
CA THR A 159 -12.46 -32.95 2.36
C THR A 159 -13.12 -34.11 3.12
N GLY A 160 -12.64 -34.37 4.33
CA GLY A 160 -13.17 -35.44 5.18
C GLY A 160 -12.80 -36.86 4.71
N ALA A 161 -11.86 -36.99 3.78
CA ALA A 161 -11.40 -38.27 3.29
C ALA A 161 -10.84 -39.17 4.43
N TYR A 162 -10.19 -38.54 5.39
CA TYR A 162 -9.63 -39.20 6.57
C TYR A 162 -10.47 -39.04 7.85
N SER A 163 -11.22 -37.93 8.00
CA SER A 163 -11.86 -37.52 9.25
C SER A 163 -12.86 -38.54 9.80
N LYS A 164 -13.61 -39.22 8.94
CA LYS A 164 -14.61 -40.21 9.37
C LYS A 164 -14.00 -41.47 9.95
N LYS A 165 -12.77 -41.81 9.57
CA LYS A 165 -12.12 -43.09 9.94
C LYS A 165 -11.11 -42.93 11.08
N TYR A 166 -10.57 -41.73 11.26
CA TYR A 166 -9.43 -41.43 12.14
C TYR A 166 -9.67 -40.31 13.15
N LEU A 167 -10.91 -39.97 13.44
CA LEU A 167 -11.38 -38.82 14.25
C LEU A 167 -10.87 -38.75 15.70
N LEU A 168 -10.20 -39.79 16.19
CA LEU A 168 -9.73 -39.90 17.57
C LEU A 168 -8.19 -40.06 17.64
N MET A 169 -7.46 -39.62 16.61
CA MET A 169 -6.01 -39.81 16.62
C MET A 169 -5.28 -38.69 17.34
N GLU A 170 -4.28 -39.05 18.14
CA GLU A 170 -3.38 -38.17 18.90
C GLU A 170 -2.52 -37.25 18.02
N HIS A 171 -2.68 -37.28 16.68
CA HIS A 171 -1.80 -36.57 15.74
C HIS A 171 -2.36 -35.27 15.17
N ASP A 172 -3.58 -34.89 15.52
CA ASP A 172 -4.27 -33.75 14.93
C ASP A 172 -3.52 -32.43 15.17
N ASP A 173 -3.04 -32.21 16.39
CA ASP A 173 -2.28 -31.01 16.75
C ASP A 173 -0.95 -30.92 15.98
N VAL A 174 -0.25 -32.07 15.84
CA VAL A 174 1.01 -32.15 15.11
C VAL A 174 0.80 -31.87 13.62
N PHE A 175 -0.27 -32.41 13.03
CA PHE A 175 -0.61 -32.13 11.64
C PHE A 175 -1.03 -30.67 11.44
N LYS A 176 -1.73 -30.08 12.40
CA LYS A 176 -2.11 -28.67 12.34
C LYS A 176 -0.87 -27.77 12.37
N GLU A 177 0.07 -28.02 13.27
CA GLU A 177 1.34 -27.31 13.36
C GLU A 177 2.15 -27.47 12.07
N SER A 178 2.29 -28.70 11.58
CA SER A 178 2.96 -29.00 10.31
C SER A 178 2.33 -28.27 9.13
N PHE A 179 1.01 -28.20 9.08
CA PHE A 179 0.28 -27.51 8.04
C PHE A 179 0.56 -26.00 8.05
N HIS A 180 0.57 -25.38 9.23
CA HIS A 180 0.91 -23.95 9.37
C HIS A 180 2.35 -23.70 8.89
N HIS A 181 3.32 -24.50 9.31
CA HIS A 181 4.71 -24.34 8.86
C HIS A 181 4.86 -24.53 7.35
N LEU A 182 4.17 -25.54 6.77
CA LEU A 182 4.19 -25.74 5.32
C LEU A 182 3.59 -24.55 4.56
N LEU A 183 2.49 -23.99 5.05
CA LEU A 183 1.89 -22.81 4.42
C LEU A 183 2.81 -21.59 4.50
N ASP A 184 3.48 -21.35 5.62
CA ASP A 184 4.44 -20.26 5.76
C ASP A 184 5.65 -20.43 4.81
N ILE A 185 6.12 -21.65 4.61
CA ILE A 185 7.17 -21.96 3.61
C ILE A 185 6.64 -21.66 2.20
N LEU A 186 5.42 -22.09 1.90
CA LEU A 186 4.82 -21.86 0.58
C LEU A 186 4.55 -20.38 0.32
N ASP A 187 4.14 -19.59 1.32
CA ASP A 187 4.01 -18.13 1.19
C ASP A 187 5.31 -17.49 0.70
N ALA A 188 6.44 -17.89 1.28
CA ALA A 188 7.75 -17.41 0.86
C ALA A 188 8.18 -17.86 -0.56
N LEU A 189 7.69 -19.01 -1.02
CA LEU A 189 8.15 -19.64 -2.27
C LEU A 189 7.19 -19.49 -3.46
N THR A 190 5.92 -19.17 -3.23
CA THR A 190 4.92 -19.15 -4.31
C THR A 190 5.21 -18.13 -5.38
N CYS A 191 5.89 -17.02 -5.06
CA CYS A 191 6.32 -16.03 -6.05
C CYS A 191 7.32 -16.60 -7.09
N PHE A 192 8.04 -17.67 -6.75
CA PHE A 192 8.96 -18.36 -7.67
C PHE A 192 8.29 -19.48 -8.48
N TYR A 193 7.08 -19.91 -8.09
CA TYR A 193 6.36 -21.04 -8.69
C TYR A 193 5.29 -20.62 -9.69
N VAL A 194 5.35 -19.38 -10.18
CA VAL A 194 4.34 -18.81 -11.07
C VAL A 194 4.43 -19.43 -12.46
N GLU A 195 3.47 -20.27 -12.81
CA GLU A 195 3.33 -20.86 -14.15
C GLU A 195 2.13 -20.32 -14.93
N ASN A 196 1.23 -19.58 -14.29
CA ASN A 196 0.03 -18.96 -14.86
C ASN A 196 -0.89 -19.93 -15.62
N ARG A 197 -0.87 -21.21 -15.31
CA ARG A 197 -1.72 -22.23 -15.97
C ARG A 197 -3.05 -22.34 -15.24
N LEU A 198 -4.16 -22.44 -16.00
CA LEU A 198 -5.51 -22.61 -15.45
C LEU A 198 -5.60 -23.80 -14.48
N ASN A 199 -4.92 -24.87 -14.77
CA ASN A 199 -4.92 -26.10 -13.98
C ASN A 199 -3.65 -26.25 -13.14
N ASP A 200 -3.08 -25.16 -12.63
CA ASP A 200 -1.96 -25.27 -11.68
C ASP A 200 -2.40 -26.05 -10.45
N PRO A 201 -1.76 -27.18 -10.15
CA PRO A 201 -2.20 -28.07 -9.06
C PRO A 201 -2.02 -27.44 -7.68
N LEU A 202 -1.01 -26.57 -7.48
CA LEU A 202 -0.80 -25.84 -6.23
C LEU A 202 -1.90 -24.80 -6.01
N PHE A 203 -2.20 -24.02 -7.05
CA PHE A 203 -3.28 -23.03 -7.01
C PHE A 203 -4.64 -23.68 -6.69
N ALA A 204 -4.93 -24.83 -7.31
CA ALA A 204 -6.15 -25.58 -7.02
C ALA A 204 -6.23 -26.04 -5.55
N GLN A 205 -5.12 -26.50 -4.97
CA GLN A 205 -5.09 -26.91 -3.56
C GLN A 205 -5.27 -25.70 -2.63
N PHE A 206 -4.69 -24.54 -2.94
CA PHE A 206 -4.93 -23.31 -2.17
C PHE A 206 -6.38 -22.85 -2.22
N LEU A 207 -7.07 -23.00 -3.37
CA LEU A 207 -8.51 -22.69 -3.46
C LEU A 207 -9.34 -23.61 -2.55
N ILE A 208 -9.00 -24.90 -2.42
CA ILE A 208 -9.69 -25.82 -1.49
C ILE A 208 -9.50 -25.34 -0.04
N VAL A 209 -8.30 -24.97 0.36
CA VAL A 209 -8.04 -24.41 1.71
C VAL A 209 -8.86 -23.13 1.91
N PHE A 210 -8.81 -22.21 0.95
CA PHE A 210 -9.52 -20.94 1.00
C PHE A 210 -11.04 -21.10 1.15
N GLU A 211 -11.62 -22.07 0.44
CA GLU A 211 -13.07 -22.32 0.49
C GLU A 211 -13.54 -22.88 1.86
N ASN A 212 -12.67 -23.58 2.60
CA ASN A 212 -13.06 -24.38 3.76
C ASN A 212 -12.46 -23.93 5.09
N THR A 213 -11.40 -23.11 5.09
CA THR A 213 -10.74 -22.70 6.34
C THR A 213 -11.53 -21.66 7.10
N THR A 214 -11.50 -21.77 8.43
CA THR A 214 -11.99 -20.75 9.38
C THR A 214 -10.86 -20.16 10.23
N ASP A 215 -9.65 -20.68 10.07
CA ASP A 215 -8.47 -20.19 10.79
C ASP A 215 -7.94 -18.91 10.12
N LYS A 216 -7.77 -17.85 10.91
CA LYS A 216 -7.30 -16.55 10.43
C LYS A 216 -5.92 -16.61 9.80
N HIS A 217 -4.97 -17.31 10.45
CA HIS A 217 -3.60 -17.39 9.96
C HIS A 217 -3.55 -18.12 8.63
N VAL A 218 -4.19 -19.29 8.57
CA VAL A 218 -4.31 -20.08 7.35
C VAL A 218 -4.94 -19.28 6.22
N LEU A 219 -6.06 -18.57 6.51
CA LEU A 219 -6.75 -17.75 5.52
C LEU A 219 -5.85 -16.64 4.96
N ASN A 220 -5.17 -15.93 5.85
CA ASN A 220 -4.26 -14.83 5.46
C ASN A 220 -3.12 -15.34 4.57
N THR A 221 -2.46 -16.42 5.00
CA THR A 221 -1.33 -17.03 4.28
C THR A 221 -1.77 -17.56 2.91
N VAL A 222 -2.92 -18.22 2.84
CA VAL A 222 -3.44 -18.76 1.57
C VAL A 222 -3.85 -17.65 0.61
N VAL A 223 -4.44 -16.54 1.10
CA VAL A 223 -4.75 -15.39 0.24
C VAL A 223 -3.48 -14.77 -0.35
N LYS A 224 -2.38 -14.71 0.42
CA LYS A 224 -1.06 -14.27 -0.10
C LYS A 224 -0.52 -15.24 -1.15
N CYS A 225 -0.57 -16.56 -0.87
CA CYS A 225 -0.14 -17.58 -1.84
C CYS A 225 -0.92 -17.47 -3.17
N LEU A 226 -2.25 -17.31 -3.10
CA LEU A 226 -3.10 -17.11 -4.28
C LEU A 226 -2.73 -15.82 -5.02
N HIS A 227 -2.47 -14.73 -4.29
CA HIS A 227 -2.03 -13.46 -4.86
C HIS A 227 -0.72 -13.60 -5.63
N HIS A 228 0.29 -14.27 -5.05
CA HIS A 228 1.58 -14.49 -5.70
C HIS A 228 1.46 -15.29 -6.99
N HIS A 229 0.65 -16.35 -7.01
CA HIS A 229 0.42 -17.15 -8.21
C HIS A 229 -0.24 -16.39 -9.36
N MET A 230 -0.95 -15.31 -9.08
CA MET A 230 -1.59 -14.48 -10.11
C MET A 230 -0.64 -13.48 -10.76
N PHE A 231 0.61 -13.33 -10.29
CA PHE A 231 1.60 -12.50 -10.97
C PHE A 231 1.83 -13.01 -12.39
N LEU A 232 1.74 -12.12 -13.36
CA LEU A 232 2.10 -12.40 -14.74
C LEU A 232 3.60 -12.18 -14.86
N GLY A 233 4.38 -13.21 -14.57
CA GLY A 233 5.83 -13.17 -14.76
C GLY A 233 6.21 -13.01 -16.22
N ASP A 234 7.46 -12.64 -16.48
CA ASP A 234 8.08 -12.74 -17.80
C ASP A 234 8.12 -14.23 -18.20
N ALA A 235 7.02 -14.70 -18.75
CA ALA A 235 6.91 -16.04 -19.31
C ALA A 235 7.84 -16.26 -20.51
N ASN A 236 8.66 -15.28 -20.82
CA ASN A 236 9.59 -15.27 -21.94
C ASN A 236 10.72 -16.28 -21.86
N ALA A 237 10.97 -16.85 -20.68
CA ALA A 237 12.10 -17.75 -20.58
C ALA A 237 11.80 -19.17 -21.07
N LEU A 238 10.55 -19.62 -21.11
CA LEU A 238 10.28 -21.08 -21.25
C LEU A 238 9.07 -21.49 -22.08
N SER A 239 8.23 -20.58 -22.58
CA SER A 239 7.07 -20.98 -23.41
C SER A 239 6.72 -19.96 -24.49
N PRO A 240 6.56 -20.39 -25.75
CA PRO A 240 6.11 -19.54 -26.86
C PRO A 240 4.60 -19.21 -26.81
N ARG A 241 3.89 -19.54 -25.72
CA ARG A 241 2.48 -19.22 -25.56
C ARG A 241 2.33 -17.82 -25.02
N ASP A 242 1.37 -17.09 -25.56
CA ASP A 242 0.97 -15.77 -25.04
C ASP A 242 0.51 -15.92 -23.59
N PRO A 243 1.26 -15.38 -22.60
CA PRO A 243 0.89 -15.46 -21.20
C PRO A 243 -0.44 -14.78 -20.87
N MET A 244 -0.99 -14.08 -21.86
CA MET A 244 -2.22 -13.31 -21.78
C MET A 244 -3.41 -14.02 -22.42
N ASP A 245 -3.30 -15.26 -22.85
CA ASP A 245 -4.49 -16.02 -23.25
C ASP A 245 -5.33 -16.29 -21.99
N ALA A 246 -6.39 -15.49 -21.84
CA ALA A 246 -7.28 -15.52 -20.68
C ALA A 246 -7.84 -16.92 -20.39
N LYS A 247 -7.89 -17.79 -21.38
CA LYS A 247 -8.42 -19.14 -21.27
C LYS A 247 -7.50 -20.12 -20.54
N ASP A 248 -6.22 -19.82 -20.44
CA ASP A 248 -5.22 -20.71 -19.86
C ASP A 248 -4.56 -20.18 -18.56
N ASN A 249 -5.11 -19.11 -17.97
CA ASN A 249 -4.53 -18.46 -16.79
C ASN A 249 -5.18 -18.91 -15.48
N CYS A 250 -4.40 -19.12 -14.43
CA CYS A 250 -4.89 -19.49 -13.09
C CYS A 250 -5.88 -18.47 -12.51
N ILE A 251 -5.81 -17.20 -12.90
CA ILE A 251 -6.77 -16.15 -12.52
C ILE A 251 -8.20 -16.54 -12.91
N ASP A 252 -8.38 -17.24 -14.02
CA ASP A 252 -9.71 -17.65 -14.50
C ASP A 252 -10.32 -18.80 -13.68
N ALA A 253 -9.50 -19.54 -12.90
CA ALA A 253 -9.97 -20.51 -11.92
C ALA A 253 -10.65 -19.86 -10.70
N VAL A 254 -10.43 -18.56 -10.47
CA VAL A 254 -11.09 -17.81 -9.39
C VAL A 254 -12.59 -17.68 -9.71
N LYS A 255 -13.43 -18.28 -8.86
CA LYS A 255 -14.90 -18.26 -9.01
C LYS A 255 -15.50 -16.98 -8.40
N PRO A 256 -16.73 -16.61 -8.79
CA PRO A 256 -17.46 -15.50 -8.17
C PRO A 256 -17.62 -15.62 -6.65
N GLU A 257 -17.77 -16.84 -6.13
CA GLU A 257 -17.91 -17.14 -4.71
C GLU A 257 -16.62 -16.74 -3.95
N HIS A 258 -15.44 -17.03 -4.52
CA HIS A 258 -14.17 -16.63 -3.95
C HIS A 258 -14.06 -15.10 -3.86
N LEU A 259 -14.38 -14.38 -4.93
CA LEU A 259 -14.37 -12.91 -4.98
C LEU A 259 -15.29 -12.31 -3.92
N LYS A 260 -16.46 -12.90 -3.71
CA LYS A 260 -17.40 -12.47 -2.67
C LYS A 260 -16.83 -12.63 -1.26
N VAL A 261 -16.10 -13.72 -0.99
CA VAL A 261 -15.44 -13.94 0.30
C VAL A 261 -14.32 -12.93 0.48
N ILE A 262 -13.41 -12.79 -0.50
CA ILE A 262 -12.29 -11.83 -0.47
C ILE A 262 -12.78 -10.40 -0.15
N VAL A 263 -13.81 -9.93 -0.85
CA VAL A 263 -14.35 -8.58 -0.62
C VAL A 263 -14.98 -8.43 0.77
N ARG A 264 -15.53 -9.51 1.34
CA ARG A 264 -16.05 -9.48 2.71
C ARG A 264 -14.97 -9.35 3.77
N LEU A 265 -13.74 -9.81 3.50
CA LEU A 265 -12.61 -9.64 4.42
C LEU A 265 -12.32 -8.17 4.71
N LEU A 266 -12.64 -7.25 3.80
CA LEU A 266 -12.49 -5.81 3.99
C LEU A 266 -13.35 -5.22 5.13
N PHE A 267 -14.32 -5.96 5.66
CA PHE A 267 -15.11 -5.55 6.81
C PHE A 267 -14.53 -5.99 8.15
N LEU A 268 -13.57 -6.88 8.12
CA LEU A 268 -12.91 -7.33 9.34
C LEU A 268 -11.97 -6.21 9.81
N ASN A 269 -12.00 -5.95 11.12
CA ASN A 269 -11.06 -5.01 11.71
C ASN A 269 -9.70 -5.69 11.95
N ASP A 270 -9.07 -6.10 10.85
CA ASP A 270 -7.81 -6.81 10.83
C ASP A 270 -6.98 -6.34 9.65
N ASP A 271 -5.84 -5.72 9.95
CA ASP A 271 -4.99 -5.09 8.94
C ASP A 271 -4.35 -6.11 8.00
N ASP A 272 -3.88 -7.24 8.54
CA ASP A 272 -3.17 -8.26 7.75
C ASP A 272 -4.11 -8.88 6.71
N LEU A 273 -5.31 -9.27 7.14
CA LEU A 273 -6.33 -9.81 6.24
C LEU A 273 -6.81 -8.76 5.24
N THR A 274 -6.98 -7.51 5.69
CA THR A 274 -7.39 -6.41 4.81
C THR A 274 -6.33 -6.16 3.74
N GLN A 275 -5.05 -6.09 4.13
CA GLN A 275 -3.94 -5.89 3.20
C GLN A 275 -3.84 -7.05 2.19
N SER A 276 -3.93 -8.29 2.65
CA SER A 276 -3.89 -9.47 1.79
C SER A 276 -5.07 -9.51 0.82
N ALA A 277 -6.28 -9.18 1.28
CA ALA A 277 -7.46 -9.10 0.44
C ALA A 277 -7.36 -7.98 -0.62
N LEU A 278 -6.86 -6.80 -0.24
CA LEU A 278 -6.63 -5.70 -1.17
C LEU A 278 -5.54 -6.06 -2.19
N GLY A 279 -4.44 -6.68 -1.76
CA GLY A 279 -3.41 -7.18 -2.64
C GLY A 279 -3.96 -8.16 -3.67
N PHE A 280 -4.78 -9.11 -3.22
CA PHE A 280 -5.46 -10.05 -4.10
C PHE A 280 -6.38 -9.34 -5.11
N ILE A 281 -7.24 -8.41 -4.66
CA ILE A 281 -8.15 -7.66 -5.54
C ILE A 281 -7.37 -6.84 -6.56
N LYS A 282 -6.30 -6.16 -6.12
CA LYS A 282 -5.44 -5.39 -7.00
C LYS A 282 -4.84 -6.29 -8.08
N GLN A 283 -4.22 -7.40 -7.70
CA GLN A 283 -3.60 -8.32 -8.65
C GLN A 283 -4.62 -8.94 -9.61
N TYR A 284 -5.81 -9.26 -9.12
CA TYR A 284 -6.90 -9.77 -9.95
C TYR A 284 -7.36 -8.79 -11.02
N LEU A 285 -7.40 -7.49 -10.70
CA LEU A 285 -7.90 -6.44 -11.60
C LEU A 285 -6.81 -5.84 -12.50
N PHE A 286 -5.58 -5.73 -12.01
CA PHE A 286 -4.49 -4.94 -12.63
C PHE A 286 -3.44 -5.76 -13.35
N SER A 287 -3.69 -7.02 -13.69
CA SER A 287 -2.68 -7.75 -14.47
C SER A 287 -2.29 -6.95 -15.71
N GLU A 288 -1.01 -6.64 -15.80
CA GLU A 288 -0.47 -5.75 -16.84
C GLU A 288 0.05 -6.56 -18.04
N ALA A 289 0.05 -5.95 -19.23
CA ALA A 289 0.72 -6.52 -20.38
C ALA A 289 2.20 -6.17 -20.34
N VAL A 290 3.06 -7.19 -20.38
CA VAL A 290 4.50 -7.00 -20.47
C VAL A 290 4.88 -6.34 -21.80
N HIS A 291 4.18 -6.67 -22.89
CA HIS A 291 4.44 -6.09 -24.21
C HIS A 291 3.33 -5.15 -24.68
N PRO A 292 3.68 -4.01 -25.32
CA PRO A 292 2.70 -3.05 -25.86
C PRO A 292 1.68 -3.67 -26.83
N GLU A 293 2.09 -4.70 -27.56
CA GLU A 293 1.27 -5.41 -28.55
C GLU A 293 0.06 -6.11 -27.91
N HIS A 294 0.18 -6.54 -26.68
CA HIS A 294 -0.86 -7.25 -25.93
C HIS A 294 -1.82 -6.33 -25.13
N ARG A 295 -1.61 -5.01 -25.14
CA ARG A 295 -2.41 -4.06 -24.35
C ARG A 295 -3.91 -4.15 -24.61
N SER A 296 -4.33 -4.37 -25.85
CA SER A 296 -5.76 -4.48 -26.18
C SER A 296 -6.39 -5.76 -25.63
N SER A 297 -5.66 -6.87 -25.68
CA SER A 297 -6.08 -8.16 -25.13
C SER A 297 -6.19 -8.09 -23.60
N VAL A 298 -5.19 -7.49 -22.95
CA VAL A 298 -5.19 -7.27 -21.50
C VAL A 298 -6.36 -6.41 -21.05
N LYS A 299 -6.64 -5.29 -21.74
CA LYS A 299 -7.80 -4.43 -21.43
C LYS A 299 -9.11 -5.19 -21.50
N LYS A 300 -9.31 -6.05 -22.52
CA LYS A 300 -10.52 -6.90 -22.62
C LYS A 300 -10.60 -7.89 -21.46
N SER A 301 -9.50 -8.52 -21.10
CA SER A 301 -9.43 -9.46 -19.98
C SER A 301 -9.70 -8.75 -18.65
N GLN A 302 -9.13 -7.56 -18.43
CA GLN A 302 -9.40 -6.74 -17.24
C GLN A 302 -10.88 -6.34 -17.14
N ALA A 303 -11.49 -5.91 -18.25
CA ALA A 303 -12.92 -5.59 -18.29
C ALA A 303 -13.80 -6.80 -17.96
N HIS A 304 -13.46 -7.98 -18.48
CA HIS A 304 -14.17 -9.22 -18.15
C HIS A 304 -14.04 -9.56 -16.67
N ARG A 305 -12.85 -9.45 -16.07
CA ARG A 305 -12.63 -9.70 -14.63
C ARG A 305 -13.36 -8.68 -13.76
N MET A 306 -13.38 -7.42 -14.17
CA MET A 306 -14.16 -6.39 -13.50
C MET A 306 -15.66 -6.75 -13.50
N GLN A 307 -16.21 -7.16 -14.63
CA GLN A 307 -17.59 -7.61 -14.72
C GLN A 307 -17.87 -8.86 -13.89
N LYS A 308 -16.94 -9.82 -13.86
CA LYS A 308 -17.03 -11.00 -13.01
C LYS A 308 -17.03 -10.65 -11.53
N LEU A 309 -16.18 -9.70 -11.10
CA LEU A 309 -16.16 -9.20 -9.72
C LEU A 309 -17.49 -8.54 -9.34
N ILE A 310 -18.02 -7.65 -10.17
CA ILE A 310 -19.27 -6.94 -9.90
C ILE A 310 -20.45 -7.90 -9.86
N SER A 311 -20.51 -8.88 -10.76
CA SER A 311 -21.58 -9.87 -10.86
C SER A 311 -21.46 -11.02 -9.85
N ALA A 312 -20.37 -11.08 -9.08
CA ALA A 312 -20.13 -12.15 -8.10
C ALA A 312 -21.21 -12.26 -7.02
N SER A 313 -22.03 -11.23 -6.86
CA SER A 313 -23.16 -11.24 -5.93
C SER A 313 -24.40 -10.63 -6.57
N SER A 314 -25.58 -11.14 -6.17
CA SER A 314 -26.87 -10.56 -6.59
C SER A 314 -26.94 -9.07 -6.23
N GLN A 315 -27.61 -8.28 -7.07
CA GLN A 315 -27.82 -6.84 -6.87
C GLN A 315 -26.51 -6.03 -6.74
N LYS A 316 -25.41 -6.47 -7.37
CA LYS A 316 -24.10 -5.79 -7.35
C LYS A 316 -23.55 -5.51 -5.93
N ARG A 317 -23.91 -6.34 -4.94
CA ARG A 317 -23.52 -6.13 -3.53
C ARG A 317 -22.02 -6.04 -3.33
N VAL A 318 -21.22 -6.75 -4.13
CA VAL A 318 -19.74 -6.65 -4.09
C VAL A 318 -19.27 -5.24 -4.44
N LEU A 319 -19.84 -4.63 -5.49
CA LEU A 319 -19.54 -3.25 -5.85
C LEU A 319 -19.94 -2.27 -4.76
N HIS A 320 -21.13 -2.45 -4.16
CA HIS A 320 -21.57 -1.64 -3.02
C HIS A 320 -20.58 -1.68 -1.86
N VAL A 321 -20.07 -2.87 -1.55
CA VAL A 321 -19.04 -3.04 -0.51
C VAL A 321 -17.78 -2.29 -0.86
N LEU A 322 -17.28 -2.45 -2.09
CA LEU A 322 -16.06 -1.77 -2.55
C LEU A 322 -16.22 -0.24 -2.50
N LEU A 323 -17.28 0.30 -3.09
CA LEU A 323 -17.53 1.75 -3.11
C LEU A 323 -17.76 2.36 -1.71
N LYS A 324 -18.21 1.56 -0.75
CA LYS A 324 -18.37 1.96 0.65
C LYS A 324 -17.06 1.90 1.43
N GLN A 325 -16.30 0.81 1.25
CA GLN A 325 -15.19 0.46 2.14
C GLN A 325 -13.87 1.07 1.67
N LEU A 326 -13.59 1.07 0.35
CA LEU A 326 -12.33 1.60 -0.17
C LEU A 326 -12.06 3.05 0.23
N PRO A 327 -13.00 4.01 0.11
CA PRO A 327 -12.74 5.39 0.55
C PRO A 327 -12.38 5.48 2.04
N LYS A 328 -12.99 4.64 2.89
CA LYS A 328 -12.68 4.60 4.32
C LYS A 328 -11.28 4.04 4.60
N LEU A 329 -10.89 3.01 3.84
CA LEU A 329 -9.57 2.39 3.97
C LEU A 329 -8.45 3.31 3.45
N ILE A 330 -8.74 4.15 2.45
CA ILE A 330 -7.78 5.16 1.95
C ILE A 330 -7.37 6.13 3.05
N VAL A 331 -8.30 6.51 3.91
CA VAL A 331 -8.05 7.50 4.98
C VAL A 331 -7.81 6.87 6.35
N ALA A 332 -7.85 5.55 6.43
CA ALA A 332 -7.68 4.83 7.69
C ALA A 332 -6.29 5.09 8.30
N LYS A 333 -6.27 5.38 9.61
CA LYS A 333 -5.05 5.61 10.41
C LYS A 333 -4.18 6.81 9.99
N LEU A 334 -4.64 7.64 9.05
CA LEU A 334 -3.94 8.87 8.74
C LEU A 334 -4.14 9.90 9.88
N PRO A 335 -3.17 10.78 10.12
CA PRO A 335 -3.26 11.83 11.14
C PRO A 335 -4.16 12.98 10.65
N LEU A 336 -5.45 12.73 10.62
CA LEU A 336 -6.46 13.66 10.12
C LEU A 336 -6.98 14.55 11.24
N VAL A 337 -7.37 15.76 10.87
CA VAL A 337 -8.11 16.67 11.74
C VAL A 337 -9.58 16.27 11.69
N ASP A 338 -10.18 16.07 12.87
CA ASP A 338 -11.61 15.81 12.96
C ASP A 338 -12.41 17.05 12.52
N PRO A 339 -13.53 16.87 11.81
CA PRO A 339 -14.44 17.97 11.54
C PRO A 339 -14.84 18.63 12.86
N ILE A 340 -14.50 19.89 13.02
CA ILE A 340 -14.88 20.65 14.21
C ILE A 340 -16.40 20.77 14.15
N GLU A 341 -17.10 20.30 15.18
CA GLU A 341 -18.52 20.58 15.38
C GLU A 341 -18.67 22.09 15.66
N THR A 342 -18.66 22.89 14.60
CA THR A 342 -18.96 24.30 14.70
C THR A 342 -20.46 24.47 14.58
N GLU A 343 -21.08 25.09 15.59
CA GLU A 343 -22.51 25.47 15.57
C GLU A 343 -22.91 26.32 14.34
N HIS A 344 -21.95 26.73 13.53
CA HIS A 344 -22.12 27.51 12.31
C HIS A 344 -21.31 26.94 11.15
N ALA A 345 -21.52 25.68 10.83
CA ALA A 345 -20.99 25.11 9.59
C ALA A 345 -21.56 25.89 8.40
N VAL A 346 -20.77 26.79 7.83
CA VAL A 346 -21.11 27.40 6.54
C VAL A 346 -21.16 26.27 5.53
N PRO A 347 -22.32 26.01 4.90
CA PRO A 347 -22.40 24.96 3.90
C PRO A 347 -21.41 25.28 2.79
N PHE A 348 -20.41 24.42 2.60
CA PHE A 348 -19.48 24.55 1.49
C PHE A 348 -20.21 24.20 0.19
N GLN A 349 -19.91 24.94 -0.87
CA GLN A 349 -20.42 24.65 -2.20
C GLN A 349 -19.33 23.96 -3.00
N LEU A 350 -19.66 22.79 -3.55
CA LEU A 350 -18.81 22.13 -4.51
C LEU A 350 -18.71 22.96 -5.79
N ALA A 351 -17.51 23.23 -6.26
CA ALA A 351 -17.31 23.92 -7.54
C ALA A 351 -17.72 22.99 -8.70
N LEU A 352 -18.43 23.54 -9.68
CA LEU A 352 -18.66 22.85 -10.94
C LEU A 352 -17.31 22.56 -11.61
N ARG A 353 -17.06 21.30 -11.90
CA ARG A 353 -15.86 20.84 -12.57
C ARG A 353 -16.09 20.73 -14.08
N SER A 354 -15.02 20.90 -14.84
CA SER A 354 -15.01 20.56 -16.26
C SER A 354 -15.17 19.03 -16.45
N THR A 355 -15.38 18.59 -17.69
CA THR A 355 -15.44 17.18 -18.05
C THR A 355 -14.22 16.38 -17.59
N ASN A 356 -13.08 17.06 -17.37
CA ASN A 356 -11.83 16.47 -16.90
C ASN A 356 -11.69 16.44 -15.35
N GLY A 357 -12.73 16.82 -14.62
CA GLY A 357 -12.76 16.76 -13.15
C GLY A 357 -12.01 17.87 -12.43
N VAL A 358 -11.51 18.90 -13.14
CA VAL A 358 -10.82 20.04 -12.56
C VAL A 358 -11.79 21.24 -12.46
N PRO A 359 -11.84 22.00 -11.36
CA PRO A 359 -12.61 23.22 -11.30
C PRO A 359 -12.14 24.21 -12.37
N ALA A 360 -13.08 24.84 -13.06
CA ALA A 360 -12.75 25.79 -14.12
C ALA A 360 -12.07 27.06 -13.59
N VAL A 361 -12.42 27.47 -12.37
CA VAL A 361 -11.91 28.68 -11.70
C VAL A 361 -11.73 28.37 -10.22
N ALA A 362 -10.68 28.94 -9.61
CA ALA A 362 -10.50 28.86 -8.17
C ALA A 362 -11.65 29.54 -7.42
N LEU A 363 -12.14 28.91 -6.37
CA LEU A 363 -13.14 29.50 -5.49
C LEU A 363 -12.55 30.65 -4.67
N ARG A 364 -13.40 31.58 -4.27
CA ARG A 364 -13.01 32.67 -3.38
C ARG A 364 -12.74 32.18 -1.97
N LEU A 365 -11.80 32.84 -1.30
CA LEU A 365 -11.49 32.56 0.10
C LEU A 365 -12.73 32.73 0.99
N PRO A 366 -12.87 31.92 2.06
CA PRO A 366 -13.82 32.17 3.12
C PRO A 366 -13.63 33.59 3.70
N PRO A 367 -14.69 34.31 4.03
CA PRO A 367 -14.59 35.71 4.47
C PRO A 367 -13.62 35.96 5.63
N LYS A 368 -13.64 35.08 6.64
CA LYS A 368 -12.75 35.18 7.81
C LYS A 368 -11.26 35.04 7.44
N ILE A 369 -10.94 34.14 6.50
CA ILE A 369 -9.57 33.93 6.00
C ILE A 369 -9.18 35.11 5.08
N TYR A 370 -10.10 35.56 4.25
CA TYR A 370 -9.88 36.72 3.39
C TYR A 370 -9.52 37.99 4.20
N ASP A 371 -10.25 38.28 5.29
CA ASP A 371 -10.00 39.42 6.17
C ASP A 371 -8.60 39.40 6.81
N ILE A 372 -8.03 38.23 6.98
CA ILE A 372 -6.67 38.05 7.48
C ILE A 372 -5.65 38.21 6.34
N ILE A 373 -5.82 37.45 5.25
CA ILE A 373 -4.85 37.43 4.15
C ILE A 373 -4.72 38.79 3.45
N ILE A 374 -5.78 39.58 3.37
CA ILE A 374 -5.74 40.90 2.73
C ILE A 374 -4.74 41.85 3.42
N THR A 375 -4.47 41.65 4.71
CA THR A 375 -3.53 42.48 5.50
C THR A 375 -2.07 42.08 5.29
N PHE A 376 -1.81 40.95 4.62
CA PHE A 376 -0.45 40.42 4.47
C PHE A 376 0.40 41.28 3.52
N PRO A 377 1.70 41.43 3.83
CA PRO A 377 2.63 42.02 2.88
C PRO A 377 2.86 41.09 1.68
N GLU A 378 3.22 41.68 0.54
CA GLU A 378 3.68 40.91 -0.60
C GLU A 378 5.17 40.51 -0.42
N PRO A 379 5.61 39.34 -0.89
CA PRO A 379 4.89 38.33 -1.68
C PRO A 379 4.10 37.29 -0.84
N LEU A 380 4.07 37.46 0.48
CA LEU A 380 3.44 36.48 1.39
C LEU A 380 1.94 36.32 1.13
N ARG A 381 1.23 37.42 0.85
CA ARG A 381 -0.19 37.38 0.48
C ARG A 381 -0.44 36.51 -0.75
N ALA A 382 0.34 36.73 -1.80
CA ALA A 382 0.24 35.96 -3.03
C ALA A 382 0.52 34.47 -2.81
N THR A 383 1.60 34.12 -2.09
CA THR A 383 1.97 32.75 -1.77
C THR A 383 0.91 32.04 -0.93
N THR A 384 0.39 32.72 0.09
CA THR A 384 -0.63 32.17 0.99
C THR A 384 -1.95 31.95 0.25
N TRP A 385 -2.37 32.93 -0.57
CA TRP A 385 -3.56 32.79 -1.40
C TRP A 385 -3.45 31.62 -2.40
N LEU A 386 -2.30 31.48 -3.06
CA LEU A 386 -2.04 30.36 -3.97
C LEU A 386 -2.22 29.03 -3.25
N ARG A 387 -1.64 28.85 -2.08
CA ARG A 387 -1.76 27.62 -1.30
C ARG A 387 -3.19 27.35 -0.81
N CYS A 388 -3.96 28.40 -0.52
CA CYS A 388 -5.36 28.27 -0.14
C CYS A 388 -6.26 27.85 -1.31
N CYS A 389 -6.02 28.35 -2.51
CA CYS A 389 -6.94 28.23 -3.64
C CYS A 389 -6.50 27.24 -4.72
N TYR A 390 -5.22 26.83 -4.71
CA TYR A 390 -4.64 25.91 -5.69
C TYR A 390 -3.96 24.74 -4.98
N GLU A 391 -3.80 23.64 -5.71
CA GLU A 391 -3.15 22.40 -5.27
C GLU A 391 -2.12 21.95 -6.29
N SER A 392 -1.13 21.17 -5.85
CA SER A 392 -0.20 20.48 -6.75
C SER A 392 -0.94 19.44 -7.57
N ALA A 393 -0.64 19.33 -8.84
CA ALA A 393 -1.25 18.34 -9.72
C ALA A 393 -0.20 17.50 -10.41
N SER A 394 -0.38 16.18 -10.37
CA SER A 394 0.45 15.24 -11.13
C SER A 394 0.16 15.40 -12.62
N ILE A 395 1.21 15.56 -13.42
CA ILE A 395 1.07 15.58 -14.89
C ILE A 395 0.82 14.15 -15.34
N SER A 396 -0.41 13.82 -15.73
CA SER A 396 -0.70 12.53 -16.32
C SER A 396 -0.04 12.47 -17.70
N SER A 397 0.95 11.59 -17.86
CA SER A 397 1.69 11.38 -19.11
C SER A 397 0.84 10.78 -20.25
N THR A 398 -0.42 10.50 -20.01
CA THR A 398 -1.33 9.81 -20.93
C THR A 398 -2.39 10.73 -21.56
N TYR A 399 -2.30 12.05 -21.34
CA TYR A 399 -3.29 12.96 -21.89
C TYR A 399 -3.06 13.20 -23.37
N THR A 400 -3.99 12.76 -24.20
CA THR A 400 -4.11 13.21 -25.59
C THR A 400 -4.96 14.49 -25.60
N PRO A 401 -4.47 15.62 -26.13
CA PRO A 401 -5.25 16.85 -26.20
C PRO A 401 -6.57 16.59 -26.94
N SER A 402 -7.69 16.78 -26.27
CA SER A 402 -8.98 16.83 -26.95
C SER A 402 -9.15 18.18 -27.64
N GLU A 403 -9.83 18.22 -28.77
CA GLU A 403 -10.09 19.42 -29.57
C GLU A 403 -10.99 20.44 -28.84
N THR A 404 -11.45 20.14 -27.63
CA THR A 404 -12.29 21.00 -26.80
C THR A 404 -11.44 21.94 -25.92
N ASN A 405 -11.89 23.19 -25.75
CA ASN A 405 -11.24 24.20 -24.91
C ASN A 405 -11.29 23.90 -23.40
N ASP A 406 -11.40 22.64 -23.02
CA ASP A 406 -11.52 22.23 -21.62
C ASP A 406 -10.21 22.36 -20.85
N ALA A 407 -10.31 22.68 -19.58
CA ALA A 407 -9.16 22.79 -18.69
C ALA A 407 -8.41 21.45 -18.61
N VAL A 408 -7.12 21.49 -18.92
CA VAL A 408 -6.25 20.31 -18.83
C VAL A 408 -5.86 20.13 -17.35
N PRO A 409 -6.02 18.92 -16.79
CA PRO A 409 -5.57 18.66 -15.42
C PRO A 409 -4.10 19.01 -15.24
N GLY A 410 -3.79 19.75 -14.17
CA GLY A 410 -2.42 20.19 -13.89
C GLY A 410 -1.90 21.34 -14.75
N GLU A 411 -2.75 22.03 -15.55
CA GLU A 411 -2.37 23.19 -16.32
C GLU A 411 -3.32 24.37 -16.07
N VAL A 412 -2.76 25.53 -15.75
CA VAL A 412 -3.50 26.79 -15.57
C VAL A 412 -2.89 27.86 -16.45
N THR A 413 -3.74 28.69 -17.14
CA THR A 413 -3.18 29.80 -17.91
C THR A 413 -2.69 30.92 -16.98
N GLN A 414 -1.54 31.52 -17.32
CA GLN A 414 -0.98 32.62 -16.52
C GLN A 414 -1.96 33.79 -16.39
N ILE A 415 -2.71 34.03 -17.45
CA ILE A 415 -3.71 35.14 -17.46
C ILE A 415 -4.88 34.81 -16.54
N SER A 416 -5.41 33.57 -16.55
CA SER A 416 -6.54 33.22 -15.68
C SER A 416 -6.13 33.23 -14.20
N LEU A 417 -4.90 32.76 -13.91
CA LEU A 417 -4.35 32.74 -12.56
C LEU A 417 -4.20 34.17 -12.00
N TRP A 418 -3.58 35.05 -12.78
CA TRP A 418 -3.43 36.46 -12.40
C TRP A 418 -4.78 37.16 -12.20
N LYS A 419 -5.72 36.99 -13.12
CA LYS A 419 -7.06 37.56 -13.00
C LYS A 419 -7.82 37.05 -11.78
N ALA A 420 -7.67 35.76 -11.43
CA ALA A 420 -8.29 35.20 -10.23
C ALA A 420 -7.74 35.87 -8.97
N TYR A 421 -6.42 36.10 -8.91
CA TYR A 421 -5.77 36.83 -7.81
C TYR A 421 -6.24 38.29 -7.74
N GLU A 422 -6.21 39.00 -8.86
CA GLU A 422 -6.67 40.40 -8.95
C GLU A 422 -8.14 40.54 -8.53
N ASN A 423 -9.02 39.63 -8.97
CA ASN A 423 -10.43 39.62 -8.62
C ASN A 423 -10.67 39.26 -7.13
N GLN A 424 -9.85 38.40 -6.55
CA GLN A 424 -9.94 38.06 -5.14
C GLN A 424 -9.69 39.29 -4.25
N PHE A 425 -8.71 40.11 -4.62
CA PHE A 425 -8.27 41.28 -3.86
C PHE A 425 -8.69 42.60 -4.55
N GLU A 426 -9.83 42.59 -5.20
CA GLU A 426 -10.40 43.77 -5.90
C GLU A 426 -10.51 45.00 -5.00
N ALA A 427 -10.74 44.81 -3.70
CA ALA A 427 -10.83 45.91 -2.74
C ALA A 427 -9.55 46.76 -2.69
N ILE A 428 -8.36 46.14 -2.84
CA ILE A 428 -7.06 46.82 -2.76
C ILE A 428 -6.88 47.84 -3.88
N TRP A 429 -7.25 47.51 -5.11
CA TRP A 429 -7.07 48.46 -6.22
C TRP A 429 -8.25 49.38 -6.43
N LYS A 430 -9.40 49.09 -5.84
CA LYS A 430 -10.54 50.02 -5.77
C LYS A 430 -10.32 51.12 -4.72
N ASP A 431 -9.74 50.79 -3.56
CA ASP A 431 -9.45 51.71 -2.47
C ASP A 431 -7.93 51.88 -2.29
N ARG A 432 -7.28 52.50 -3.27
CA ARG A 432 -5.83 52.74 -3.29
C ARG A 432 -5.33 53.70 -2.18
N LEU A 433 -6.21 54.33 -1.49
CA LEU A 433 -5.87 55.30 -0.43
C LEU A 433 -5.80 54.62 0.95
N ASN A 434 -6.16 53.37 1.06
CA ASN A 434 -6.09 52.66 2.31
C ASN A 434 -4.64 52.28 2.64
N PRO A 435 -4.02 52.87 3.67
CA PRO A 435 -2.61 52.64 3.98
C PRO A 435 -2.31 51.22 4.51
N ASN A 436 -3.36 50.44 4.79
CA ASN A 436 -3.27 49.12 5.44
C ASN A 436 -3.18 47.99 4.47
N TRP A 437 -3.47 48.24 3.21
CA TRP A 437 -3.44 47.22 2.17
C TRP A 437 -2.26 47.46 1.23
N PRO A 438 -1.17 46.71 1.37
CA PRO A 438 -0.07 46.79 0.43
C PRO A 438 -0.54 46.54 -0.99
N ASN A 439 0.04 47.25 -1.95
CA ASN A 439 -0.30 47.06 -3.37
C ASN A 439 -0.10 45.60 -3.81
N LEU A 440 -0.89 45.15 -4.78
CA LEU A 440 -0.73 43.83 -5.38
C LEU A 440 0.61 43.72 -6.11
N LEU A 441 1.21 42.50 -6.10
CA LEU A 441 2.36 42.20 -6.95
C LEU A 441 2.03 42.49 -8.42
N PRO A 442 2.96 43.04 -9.21
CA PRO A 442 2.84 43.05 -10.67
C PRO A 442 2.67 41.64 -11.22
N ALA A 443 1.92 41.49 -12.33
CA ALA A 443 1.63 40.17 -12.92
C ALA A 443 2.87 39.31 -13.15
N VAL A 444 3.97 39.91 -13.62
CA VAL A 444 5.23 39.18 -13.88
C VAL A 444 5.85 38.63 -12.59
N ASP A 445 5.85 39.41 -11.53
CA ASP A 445 6.44 39.00 -10.25
C ASP A 445 5.52 38.04 -9.52
N PHE A 446 4.21 38.17 -9.68
CA PHE A 446 3.24 37.18 -9.20
C PHE A 446 3.48 35.79 -9.86
N ILE A 447 3.63 35.73 -11.19
CA ILE A 447 3.89 34.48 -11.90
C ILE A 447 5.22 33.84 -11.46
N LYS A 448 6.27 34.63 -11.25
CA LYS A 448 7.53 34.11 -10.71
C LYS A 448 7.36 33.56 -9.29
N ASN A 449 6.47 34.14 -8.49
CA ASN A 449 6.24 33.72 -7.11
C ASN A 449 5.45 32.40 -7.01
N VAL A 450 4.86 31.90 -8.08
CA VAL A 450 4.14 30.59 -8.06
C VAL A 450 5.05 29.44 -7.68
N SER A 451 6.30 29.46 -8.12
CA SER A 451 7.31 28.45 -7.76
C SER A 451 7.66 28.43 -6.27
N ASN A 452 7.48 29.56 -5.55
CA ASN A 452 7.66 29.61 -4.10
C ASN A 452 6.49 28.93 -3.36
N ALA A 453 5.29 28.98 -3.93
CA ALA A 453 4.13 28.25 -3.40
C ALA A 453 4.20 26.75 -3.79
N PHE A 454 4.60 26.45 -5.00
CA PHE A 454 4.64 25.10 -5.59
C PHE A 454 5.98 24.85 -6.28
N PRO A 455 6.97 24.27 -5.58
CA PRO A 455 8.33 24.08 -6.10
C PRO A 455 8.39 23.27 -7.41
N ASN A 456 7.43 22.37 -7.62
CA ASN A 456 7.36 21.51 -8.81
C ASN A 456 6.55 22.13 -9.97
N SER A 457 6.16 23.39 -9.86
CA SER A 457 5.44 24.11 -10.93
C SER A 457 6.37 24.75 -11.93
N GLU A 458 6.01 24.69 -13.21
CA GLU A 458 6.80 25.27 -14.31
C GLU A 458 5.94 26.23 -15.14
N ALA A 459 6.45 27.46 -15.34
CA ALA A 459 5.86 28.40 -16.28
C ALA A 459 6.42 28.13 -17.68
N MET A 460 5.56 27.86 -18.65
CA MET A 460 5.97 27.51 -20.01
C MET A 460 5.05 28.11 -21.08
N VAL A 461 5.54 28.08 -22.31
CA VAL A 461 4.79 28.51 -23.50
C VAL A 461 4.48 27.31 -24.35
N VAL A 462 3.20 27.03 -24.59
CA VAL A 462 2.73 25.93 -25.41
C VAL A 462 2.11 26.48 -26.70
N SER A 463 2.42 25.84 -27.81
CA SER A 463 1.79 26.15 -29.10
C SER A 463 0.45 25.42 -29.19
N ALA A 464 -0.66 26.15 -29.22
CA ALA A 464 -1.98 25.56 -29.43
C ALA A 464 -2.14 25.15 -30.91
N PRO A 465 -2.65 23.93 -31.19
CA PRO A 465 -2.96 23.53 -32.56
C PRO A 465 -4.00 24.50 -33.13
N THR A 466 -3.76 24.98 -34.36
CA THR A 466 -4.72 25.81 -35.09
C THR A 466 -5.52 24.91 -36.01
N VAL A 467 -6.83 25.11 -36.05
CA VAL A 467 -7.77 24.36 -36.93
C VAL A 467 -7.48 24.65 -38.39
N ASP A 468 -6.91 25.83 -38.72
CA ASP A 468 -6.52 26.22 -40.05
C ASP A 468 -4.99 26.22 -40.23
N SER A 469 -4.48 25.43 -41.14
CA SER A 469 -3.04 25.31 -41.46
C SER A 469 -2.39 26.59 -42.02
N THR A 470 -3.15 27.65 -42.24
CA THR A 470 -2.67 28.93 -42.78
C THR A 470 -2.39 29.99 -41.71
N GLN A 471 -2.75 29.77 -40.46
CA GLN A 471 -2.47 30.74 -39.40
C GLN A 471 -1.28 30.28 -38.53
N PRO A 472 -0.41 31.21 -38.06
CA PRO A 472 0.68 30.85 -37.19
C PRO A 472 0.11 30.31 -35.87
N PRO A 473 0.76 29.29 -35.26
CA PRO A 473 0.29 28.68 -34.01
C PRO A 473 0.14 29.72 -32.91
N LYS A 474 -1.03 29.75 -32.27
CA LYS A 474 -1.28 30.66 -31.14
C LYS A 474 -0.46 30.18 -29.93
N LYS A 475 0.38 31.06 -29.39
CA LYS A 475 1.14 30.83 -28.18
C LYS A 475 0.24 30.98 -26.96
N LYS A 476 0.15 29.93 -26.12
CA LYS A 476 -0.56 29.92 -24.84
C LYS A 476 0.48 29.90 -23.70
N PHE A 477 0.40 30.86 -22.79
CA PHE A 477 1.25 30.93 -21.61
C PHE A 477 0.56 30.18 -20.48
N ILE A 478 1.16 29.12 -19.99
CA ILE A 478 0.59 28.25 -18.95
C ILE A 478 1.56 28.08 -17.78
N ILE A 479 1.00 27.65 -16.66
CA ILE A 479 1.73 27.10 -15.52
C ILE A 479 1.31 25.64 -15.41
N ARG A 480 2.28 24.76 -15.41
CA ARG A 480 2.10 23.31 -15.30
C ARG A 480 2.44 22.87 -13.88
N GLY A 481 1.76 21.85 -13.39
CA GLY A 481 1.97 21.27 -12.06
C GLY A 481 1.04 21.81 -10.98
N ILE A 482 0.08 22.68 -11.32
CA ILE A 482 -0.94 23.20 -10.40
C ILE A 482 -2.33 23.18 -11.02
N GLN A 483 -3.34 23.09 -10.17
CA GLN A 483 -4.75 23.22 -10.56
C GLN A 483 -5.57 23.89 -9.44
N PRO A 484 -6.74 24.49 -9.75
CA PRO A 484 -7.62 25.03 -8.72
C PRO A 484 -8.13 23.93 -7.79
N ARG A 485 -8.17 24.23 -6.48
CA ARG A 485 -8.76 23.34 -5.47
C ARG A 485 -10.28 23.23 -5.63
N GLN A 486 -10.82 22.10 -5.17
CA GLN A 486 -12.28 21.93 -5.05
C GLN A 486 -12.88 22.88 -4.00
N PHE A 487 -12.15 23.07 -2.89
CA PHE A 487 -12.45 24.09 -1.87
C PHE A 487 -11.17 24.82 -1.50
N PRO A 488 -11.27 26.12 -1.14
CA PRO A 488 -10.17 26.81 -0.50
C PRO A 488 -9.83 26.15 0.83
N VAL A 489 -8.57 26.21 1.25
CA VAL A 489 -8.17 25.78 2.59
C VAL A 489 -8.94 26.57 3.64
N ASN A 490 -9.53 25.87 4.60
CA ASN A 490 -10.24 26.45 5.72
C ASN A 490 -9.58 26.00 7.03
N ILE A 491 -9.22 26.96 7.87
CA ILE A 491 -8.62 26.74 9.19
C ILE A 491 -9.38 27.52 10.25
N ASP A 492 -9.30 27.07 11.50
CA ASP A 492 -9.86 27.83 12.61
C ASP A 492 -9.03 29.09 12.84
N VAL A 493 -9.68 30.24 12.66
CA VAL A 493 -9.07 31.56 12.82
C VAL A 493 -9.31 32.21 14.19
N ALA A 494 -9.98 31.50 15.13
CA ALA A 494 -10.29 32.04 16.44
C ALA A 494 -9.04 32.47 17.23
N ASN A 495 -7.92 31.80 17.02
CA ASN A 495 -6.64 32.07 17.65
C ASN A 495 -5.86 33.27 17.03
N PHE A 496 -6.37 33.88 15.98
CA PHE A 496 -5.71 35.00 15.25
C PHE A 496 -6.32 36.38 15.53
N GLU A 497 -6.84 36.57 16.73
CA GLU A 497 -7.43 37.85 17.16
C GLU A 497 -6.49 39.05 17.01
N ALA A 498 -5.19 38.86 17.16
CA ALA A 498 -4.19 39.90 16.95
C ALA A 498 -4.19 40.41 15.49
N LEU A 499 -4.35 39.53 14.52
CA LEU A 499 -4.45 39.84 13.09
C LEU A 499 -5.76 40.60 12.80
N GLN A 500 -6.86 40.16 13.42
CA GLN A 500 -8.16 40.81 13.26
C GLN A 500 -8.21 42.23 13.89
N ARG A 501 -7.56 42.41 15.04
CA ARG A 501 -7.49 43.73 15.70
C ARG A 501 -6.76 44.74 14.85
N ARG A 502 -5.64 44.37 14.23
CA ARG A 502 -4.87 45.27 13.36
C ARG A 502 -5.65 45.67 12.11
N ALA A 503 -6.43 44.80 11.51
CA ALA A 503 -7.30 45.10 10.39
C ALA A 503 -8.43 46.09 10.77
N LYS A 504 -8.90 46.09 12.03
CA LYS A 504 -9.96 47.01 12.52
C LYS A 504 -9.44 48.37 12.98
N THR A 505 -8.29 48.45 13.65
CA THR A 505 -7.70 49.69 14.15
C THR A 505 -7.26 50.62 13.05
N THR A 506 -7.05 50.12 11.87
CA THR A 506 -6.63 50.91 10.73
C THR A 506 -7.80 51.44 9.92
N SER A 507 -9.03 50.98 10.15
CA SER A 507 -10.26 51.60 9.59
C SER A 507 -10.75 52.80 10.41
N GLU A 508 -10.28 52.96 11.65
CA GLU A 508 -10.58 54.13 12.49
C GLU A 508 -9.30 54.98 12.63
N GLY A 509 -9.08 55.87 11.67
CA GLY A 509 -7.93 56.77 11.66
C GLY A 509 -7.77 57.52 12.96
N SER A 510 -6.71 57.28 13.70
CA SER A 510 -6.25 58.18 14.75
C SER A 510 -4.73 58.18 14.85
N ALA A 511 -4.18 59.33 14.56
CA ALA A 511 -2.84 59.73 14.93
C ALA A 511 -2.71 59.71 16.47
N LEU A 512 -1.84 58.85 17.00
CA LEU A 512 -1.09 58.93 18.24
C LEU A 512 -0.76 57.55 18.79
N ALA A 513 0.35 56.98 18.36
CA ALA A 513 1.02 55.93 19.12
C ALA A 513 2.49 55.83 18.69
N THR A 514 3.31 56.68 19.21
CA THR A 514 4.75 56.50 19.29
C THR A 514 5.03 55.91 20.67
N SER A 515 5.36 54.64 20.77
CA SER A 515 6.05 53.92 21.86
C SER A 515 5.44 52.61 22.40
N VAL A 516 4.36 52.11 21.82
CA VAL A 516 3.88 50.72 22.13
C VAL A 516 4.16 49.74 20.98
N GLY A 517 4.83 50.22 19.91
CA GLY A 517 4.87 49.59 18.60
C GLY A 517 5.69 48.30 18.48
N ASP A 518 6.66 48.03 19.35
CA ASP A 518 7.55 46.90 19.11
C ASP A 518 7.00 45.55 19.62
N MET A 519 6.30 45.55 20.75
CA MET A 519 5.68 44.31 21.25
C MET A 519 4.46 43.90 20.42
N ASP A 520 3.68 44.84 19.93
CA ASP A 520 2.53 44.54 19.06
C ASP A 520 2.98 44.04 17.67
N ASN A 521 4.12 44.48 17.16
CA ASN A 521 4.70 44.03 15.93
C ASN A 521 5.22 42.59 16.04
N ILE A 522 5.89 42.25 17.14
CA ILE A 522 6.38 40.89 17.39
C ILE A 522 5.20 39.92 17.52
N ALA A 523 4.17 40.24 18.27
CA ALA A 523 2.97 39.42 18.40
C ALA A 523 2.24 39.22 17.05
N PHE A 524 2.24 40.25 16.21
CA PHE A 524 1.66 40.20 14.87
C PHE A 524 2.49 39.28 13.94
N GLU A 525 3.81 39.38 13.96
CA GLU A 525 4.69 38.52 13.16
C GLU A 525 4.60 37.04 13.60
N GLU A 526 4.52 36.77 14.90
CA GLU A 526 4.30 35.44 15.44
C GLU A 526 2.94 34.87 15.01
N ALA A 527 1.87 35.65 15.09
CA ALA A 527 0.55 35.23 14.66
C ALA A 527 0.51 34.97 13.14
N LEU A 528 1.17 35.83 12.36
CA LEU A 528 1.32 35.68 10.91
C LEU A 528 2.05 34.35 10.58
N LYS A 529 3.14 34.08 11.27
CA LYS A 529 3.90 32.84 11.10
C LYS A 529 3.05 31.62 11.45
N LYS A 530 2.39 31.63 12.61
CA LYS A 530 1.48 30.54 13.02
C LYS A 530 0.37 30.30 12.01
N PHE A 531 -0.21 31.36 11.45
CA PHE A 531 -1.25 31.23 10.44
C PHE A 531 -0.72 30.58 9.16
N THR A 532 0.46 31.02 8.70
CA THR A 532 1.10 30.45 7.51
C THR A 532 1.50 29.00 7.73
N ASP A 533 2.03 28.68 8.91
CA ASP A 533 2.41 27.33 9.28
C ASP A 533 1.17 26.40 9.34
N LEU A 534 0.03 26.88 9.84
CA LEU A 534 -1.22 26.09 9.83
C LEU A 534 -1.76 25.86 8.42
N ILE A 535 -1.67 26.85 7.53
CA ILE A 535 -2.04 26.64 6.13
C ILE A 535 -1.10 25.64 5.44
N LEU A 536 0.20 25.73 5.72
CA LEU A 536 1.18 24.76 5.25
C LEU A 536 0.88 23.38 5.81
N TYR A 537 0.61 23.28 7.10
CA TYR A 537 0.26 22.00 7.74
C TYR A 537 -1.02 21.42 7.15
N ALA A 538 -2.05 22.22 6.93
CA ALA A 538 -3.32 21.76 6.35
C ALA A 538 -3.13 21.23 4.91
N SER A 539 -2.20 21.81 4.14
CA SER A 539 -1.92 21.39 2.77
C SER A 539 -0.84 20.32 2.65
N ASP A 540 0.22 20.42 3.45
CA ASP A 540 1.44 19.63 3.32
C ASP A 540 1.71 18.69 4.51
N GLY A 541 0.90 18.77 5.57
CA GLY A 541 1.13 18.05 6.84
C GLY A 541 0.97 16.53 6.78
N LEU A 542 0.28 16.01 5.76
CA LEU A 542 0.20 14.58 5.53
C LEU A 542 1.44 14.08 4.79
N PRO A 543 2.02 12.93 5.19
CA PRO A 543 3.07 12.29 4.41
C PRO A 543 2.53 11.91 3.03
N GLY A 544 3.41 11.81 2.03
CA GLY A 544 3.02 11.25 0.74
C GLY A 544 2.64 9.77 0.88
N PRO A 545 1.76 9.24 0.04
CA PRO A 545 1.38 7.83 0.08
C PRO A 545 2.55 6.88 -0.21
N GLU A 546 3.65 7.39 -0.76
CA GLU A 546 4.87 6.62 -1.06
C GLU A 546 5.95 6.78 0.03
N ASP A 547 5.70 7.58 1.05
CA ASP A 547 6.62 7.78 2.17
C ASP A 547 6.53 6.60 3.16
N THR A 548 7.30 5.56 2.87
CA THR A 548 7.33 4.31 3.66
C THR A 548 7.99 4.48 5.03
N GLU A 549 8.69 5.58 5.27
CA GLU A 549 9.34 5.88 6.55
C GLU A 549 8.40 6.61 7.52
N ALA A 550 7.26 7.10 7.04
CA ALA A 550 6.28 7.75 7.90
C ALA A 550 5.71 6.78 8.95
N PRO A 551 5.58 7.19 10.23
CA PRO A 551 5.10 6.32 11.31
C PRO A 551 3.72 5.72 11.08
N TRP A 552 2.89 6.39 10.29
CA TRP A 552 1.51 5.98 9.94
C TRP A 552 1.39 5.41 8.54
N TYR A 553 2.50 5.14 7.87
CA TYR A 553 2.49 4.50 6.57
C TYR A 553 1.73 3.15 6.64
N SER A 554 0.79 2.99 5.73
CA SER A 554 0.07 1.73 5.58
C SER A 554 -0.12 1.39 4.10
N PRO A 555 0.31 0.21 3.66
CA PRO A 555 0.02 -0.28 2.31
C PRO A 555 -1.48 -0.32 1.98
N ILE A 556 -2.34 -0.43 3.00
CA ILE A 556 -3.80 -0.47 2.85
C ILE A 556 -4.31 0.81 2.17
N ASN A 557 -3.79 2.00 2.57
CA ASN A 557 -4.21 3.27 1.97
C ASN A 557 -3.92 3.29 0.47
N ILE A 558 -2.71 2.88 0.07
CA ILE A 558 -2.26 2.88 -1.34
C ILE A 558 -3.02 1.85 -2.17
N LEU A 559 -3.14 0.61 -1.67
CA LEU A 559 -3.87 -0.45 -2.35
C LEU A 559 -5.34 -0.05 -2.57
N SER A 560 -5.97 0.52 -1.54
CA SER A 560 -7.36 0.98 -1.60
C SER A 560 -7.54 2.12 -2.60
N ARG A 561 -6.62 3.09 -2.63
CA ARG A 561 -6.60 4.18 -3.61
C ARG A 561 -6.50 3.66 -5.04
N ASP A 562 -5.55 2.78 -5.29
CA ASP A 562 -5.31 2.23 -6.63
C ASP A 562 -6.53 1.45 -7.13
N ILE A 563 -7.13 0.62 -6.28
CA ILE A 563 -8.34 -0.14 -6.63
C ILE A 563 -9.51 0.80 -6.89
N LEU A 564 -9.73 1.80 -6.02
CA LEU A 564 -10.81 2.76 -6.22
C LEU A 564 -10.60 3.58 -7.50
N GLY A 565 -9.38 4.04 -7.78
CA GLY A 565 -9.04 4.72 -9.03
C GLY A 565 -9.39 3.89 -10.27
N LYS A 566 -9.11 2.59 -10.23
CA LYS A 566 -9.50 1.66 -11.31
C LYS A 566 -11.02 1.55 -11.45
N LEU A 567 -11.74 1.40 -10.34
CA LEU A 567 -13.20 1.36 -10.35
C LEU A 567 -13.81 2.66 -10.89
N VAL A 568 -13.24 3.80 -10.51
CA VAL A 568 -13.68 5.10 -11.03
C VAL A 568 -13.48 5.16 -12.54
N THR A 569 -12.28 4.88 -13.02
CA THR A 569 -11.96 4.96 -14.46
C THR A 569 -12.77 4.00 -15.31
N ASP A 570 -12.93 2.76 -14.84
CA ASP A 570 -13.57 1.72 -15.65
C ASP A 570 -15.11 1.76 -15.57
N LEU A 571 -15.66 2.19 -14.44
CA LEU A 571 -17.10 2.13 -14.18
C LEU A 571 -17.76 3.51 -14.05
N LEU A 572 -17.25 4.37 -13.14
CA LEU A 572 -17.94 5.62 -12.84
C LEU A 572 -17.80 6.65 -13.98
N ASP A 573 -16.63 6.76 -14.57
CA ASP A 573 -16.40 7.69 -15.69
C ASP A 573 -17.22 7.32 -16.93
N ASN A 574 -17.44 6.02 -17.14
CA ASN A 574 -18.22 5.47 -18.25
C ASN A 574 -19.70 5.25 -17.94
N ASP A 575 -20.16 5.69 -16.76
CA ASP A 575 -21.55 5.50 -16.29
C ASP A 575 -22.48 6.58 -16.84
N ASN A 576 -23.00 6.35 -18.03
CA ASN A 576 -23.93 7.26 -18.69
C ASN A 576 -25.30 7.31 -17.98
N ASP A 577 -25.72 6.20 -17.36
CA ASP A 577 -27.01 6.09 -16.68
C ASP A 577 -26.95 6.60 -15.21
N GLY A 578 -25.77 6.92 -14.72
CA GLY A 578 -25.56 7.44 -13.37
C GLY A 578 -25.77 6.42 -12.23
N VAL A 579 -25.93 5.13 -12.53
CA VAL A 579 -26.22 4.09 -11.54
C VAL A 579 -25.07 3.89 -10.56
N TYR A 580 -23.86 3.77 -11.06
CA TYR A 580 -22.66 3.56 -10.24
C TYR A 580 -22.25 4.83 -9.47
N LYS A 581 -22.41 6.00 -10.11
CA LYS A 581 -22.24 7.31 -9.46
C LYS A 581 -23.17 7.49 -8.28
N ASN A 582 -24.44 7.09 -8.45
CA ASN A 582 -25.42 7.14 -7.36
C ASN A 582 -25.05 6.21 -6.19
N PHE A 583 -24.48 5.03 -6.44
CA PHE A 583 -23.98 4.17 -5.36
C PHE A 583 -22.81 4.80 -4.64
N PHE A 584 -21.86 5.39 -5.37
CA PHE A 584 -20.73 6.10 -4.76
C PHE A 584 -21.21 7.28 -3.90
N ARG A 585 -22.13 8.09 -4.42
CA ARG A 585 -22.79 9.19 -3.71
C ARG A 585 -23.49 8.71 -2.43
N LEU A 586 -24.29 7.67 -2.52
CA LEU A 586 -25.06 7.12 -1.39
C LEU A 586 -24.20 6.82 -0.16
N TYR A 587 -22.99 6.29 -0.37
CA TYR A 587 -22.13 5.86 0.74
C TYR A 587 -21.16 6.93 1.23
N ASN A 588 -20.83 7.91 0.41
CA ASN A 588 -19.71 8.80 0.69
C ASN A 588 -20.10 10.27 0.80
N GLN A 589 -21.29 10.68 0.34
CA GLN A 589 -21.71 12.08 0.35
C GLN A 589 -21.77 12.70 1.77
N GLY A 590 -22.13 11.91 2.78
CA GLY A 590 -22.34 12.39 4.15
C GLY A 590 -21.06 12.54 4.98
N TRP A 591 -19.88 12.22 4.45
CA TRP A 591 -18.66 12.30 5.24
C TRP A 591 -17.40 12.69 4.43
N LEU A 592 -17.27 12.19 3.19
CA LEU A 592 -16.03 12.37 2.43
C LEU A 592 -15.76 13.82 2.02
N PRO A 593 -16.76 14.62 1.56
CA PRO A 593 -16.55 16.03 1.27
C PRO A 593 -16.13 16.83 2.50
N ASP A 594 -16.77 16.57 3.65
CA ASP A 594 -16.43 17.25 4.91
C ASP A 594 -15.00 16.93 5.34
N LEU A 595 -14.64 15.62 5.29
CA LEU A 595 -13.29 15.20 5.64
C LEU A 595 -12.23 15.88 4.78
N VAL A 596 -12.43 15.95 3.46
CA VAL A 596 -11.49 16.60 2.54
C VAL A 596 -11.46 18.11 2.77
N PHE A 597 -12.60 18.72 3.10
CA PHE A 597 -12.66 20.15 3.41
C PHE A 597 -11.77 20.53 4.61
N TYR A 598 -11.80 19.72 5.68
CA TYR A 598 -10.95 19.93 6.86
C TYR A 598 -9.53 19.40 6.69
N ASN A 599 -9.29 18.50 5.73
CA ASN A 599 -8.00 17.88 5.45
C ASN A 599 -7.64 17.98 3.97
N PRO A 600 -7.37 19.19 3.45
CA PRO A 600 -7.07 19.39 2.03
C PRO A 600 -5.81 18.63 1.57
N GLY A 601 -4.90 18.33 2.49
CA GLY A 601 -3.74 17.49 2.24
C GLY A 601 -4.06 16.10 1.70
N LEU A 602 -5.27 15.59 1.91
CA LEU A 602 -5.71 14.31 1.31
C LEU A 602 -5.71 14.37 -0.23
N VAL A 603 -6.04 15.53 -0.79
CA VAL A 603 -6.00 15.75 -2.25
C VAL A 603 -4.60 16.14 -2.69
N ASP A 604 -3.94 17.04 -1.97
CA ASP A 604 -2.60 17.52 -2.29
C ASP A 604 -1.56 16.39 -2.34
N ARG A 605 -1.68 15.46 -1.42
CA ARG A 605 -0.82 14.28 -1.33
C ARG A 605 -1.34 13.07 -2.12
N SER A 606 -2.37 13.27 -2.94
CA SER A 606 -2.90 12.22 -3.84
C SER A 606 -3.42 10.95 -3.13
N TYR A 607 -3.89 11.05 -1.88
CA TYR A 607 -4.66 9.97 -1.26
C TYR A 607 -6.05 9.89 -1.89
N ILE A 608 -6.69 11.04 -2.10
CA ILE A 608 -7.99 11.18 -2.75
C ILE A 608 -7.78 12.00 -4.02
N ASP A 609 -8.24 11.47 -5.15
CA ASP A 609 -8.29 12.25 -6.37
C ASP A 609 -9.46 13.25 -6.26
N GLY A 610 -9.16 14.55 -6.37
CA GLY A 610 -10.18 15.60 -6.36
C GLY A 610 -11.29 15.40 -7.40
N LYS A 611 -11.01 14.64 -8.48
CA LYS A 611 -12.00 14.24 -9.46
C LYS A 611 -13.15 13.41 -8.86
N TRP A 612 -12.88 12.63 -7.82
CA TRP A 612 -13.93 11.80 -7.21
C TRP A 612 -15.01 12.64 -6.51
N LEU A 613 -14.68 13.85 -6.08
CA LEU A 613 -15.61 14.77 -5.44
C LEU A 613 -16.69 15.27 -6.42
N GLN A 614 -16.42 15.24 -7.74
CA GLN A 614 -17.42 15.62 -8.75
C GLN A 614 -18.69 14.76 -8.74
N TYR A 615 -18.57 13.49 -8.27
CA TYR A 615 -19.72 12.59 -8.23
C TYR A 615 -20.74 12.94 -7.13
N PHE A 616 -20.43 13.90 -6.26
CA PHE A 616 -21.35 14.44 -5.25
C PHE A 616 -22.18 15.62 -5.77
N LEU A 617 -21.82 16.17 -6.92
CA LEU A 617 -22.58 17.17 -7.63
C LEU A 617 -23.72 16.50 -8.42
#